data_ea6c5b6d8760ea5d1382677a44979967
#
_entry.id   ea6c5b6d8760ea5d1382677a44979967
#
_cell.length_a   1.000
_cell.length_b   1.000
_cell.length_c   1.000
_cell.angle_alpha   90.00
_cell.angle_beta   90.00
_cell.angle_gamma   90.00
#
_symmetry.space_group_name_H-M   'P 1'
#
loop_
_entity.id
_entity.type
_entity.pdbx_description
1 polymer ?
#
loop_
_entity_poly.entity_id
_entity_poly.type
_entity_poly.pdbx_seq_one_letter_code
_entity_poly.pdbx_strand_id
1 'polypeptide(L)'
;MDALSTDAPYTSPYGEVSINSMSLNFTGYLGTPDTFTGWFESSDDQLNQWWFDGVYTTDMCIDTFRVNDTDPRNAASPSLLEKLVIHDGAKRDRDPYVGDLAVSARTLYLSHNASQAARDVLADLADHQRDDGWIPPASM
;
A
#
# COMPACT_ATOMS: atom_id res chain seq x y z
N MET A 1 19.59 4.42 -4.38
CA MET A 1 19.04 5.78 -4.17
C MET A 1 20.09 6.72 -4.72
N ASP A 2 19.83 7.30 -5.87
CA ASP A 2 20.79 8.23 -6.45
C ASP A 2 20.67 9.57 -5.73
N ALA A 3 21.80 10.13 -5.32
CA ALA A 3 21.82 11.48 -4.77
C ALA A 3 21.27 12.45 -5.82
N LEU A 4 20.41 13.36 -5.40
CA LEU A 4 19.92 14.39 -6.30
C LEU A 4 21.11 15.26 -6.75
N SER A 5 21.16 15.59 -8.01
CA SER A 5 22.24 16.43 -8.58
C SER A 5 22.30 17.84 -7.97
N THR A 6 21.30 18.20 -7.19
CA THR A 6 21.20 19.46 -6.45
C THR A 6 21.74 19.37 -5.02
N ASP A 7 22.09 18.17 -4.55
CA ASP A 7 22.66 18.03 -3.22
C ASP A 7 24.07 18.59 -3.20
N ALA A 8 24.29 19.65 -2.45
CA ALA A 8 25.62 20.17 -2.22
C ALA A 8 26.44 19.12 -1.44
N PRO A 9 27.69 18.87 -1.82
CA PRO A 9 28.51 17.93 -1.06
C PRO A 9 28.64 18.43 0.38
N TYR A 10 28.15 17.65 1.33
CA TYR A 10 28.32 17.94 2.74
C TYR A 10 29.76 17.58 3.12
N THR A 11 30.57 18.59 3.38
CA THR A 11 31.92 18.41 3.89
C THR A 11 31.94 18.65 5.40
N SER A 12 32.18 17.58 6.14
CA SER A 12 32.37 17.69 7.59
C SER A 12 33.81 18.10 7.90
N PRO A 13 34.04 19.16 8.67
CA PRO A 13 35.37 19.52 9.13
C PRO A 13 35.93 18.54 10.19
N TYR A 14 35.11 17.60 10.65
CA TYR A 14 35.43 16.70 11.77
C TYR A 14 35.80 15.27 11.34
N GLY A 15 35.84 15.01 10.06
CA GLY A 15 36.23 13.70 9.56
C GLY A 15 35.48 13.21 8.33
N GLU A 16 35.86 12.07 7.84
CA GLU A 16 35.27 11.37 6.72
C GLU A 16 34.45 10.20 7.21
N VAL A 17 33.23 10.05 6.70
CA VAL A 17 32.37 8.88 6.97
C VAL A 17 32.27 8.07 5.69
N SER A 18 32.72 6.82 5.73
CA SER A 18 32.59 5.87 4.64
C SER A 18 31.50 4.86 4.96
N ILE A 19 30.47 4.78 4.10
CA ILE A 19 29.43 3.78 4.18
C ILE A 19 29.76 2.64 3.23
N ASN A 20 30.20 1.50 3.78
CA ASN A 20 30.62 0.35 2.98
C ASN A 20 29.46 -0.49 2.43
N SER A 21 28.31 -0.47 3.11
CA SER A 21 27.12 -1.16 2.64
C SER A 21 25.85 -0.58 3.25
N MET A 22 24.78 -0.64 2.49
CA MET A 22 23.43 -0.33 2.94
C MET A 22 22.51 -1.45 2.50
N SER A 23 21.69 -1.97 3.39
CA SER A 23 20.67 -2.97 3.07
C SER A 23 19.30 -2.49 3.51
N LEU A 24 18.30 -2.77 2.69
CA LEU A 24 16.90 -2.52 2.98
C LEU A 24 16.16 -3.85 2.95
N ASN A 25 15.57 -4.24 4.07
CA ASN A 25 14.66 -5.38 4.11
C ASN A 25 13.24 -4.88 3.87
N PHE A 26 12.63 -5.38 2.80
CA PHE A 26 11.21 -5.22 2.59
C PHE A 26 10.46 -6.35 3.31
N THR A 27 9.43 -6.01 4.05
CA THR A 27 8.51 -6.97 4.64
C THR A 27 7.12 -6.66 4.11
N GLY A 28 6.57 -7.55 3.29
CA GLY A 28 5.19 -7.46 2.83
C GLY A 28 4.23 -7.61 4.01
N TYR A 29 3.09 -6.93 3.95
CA TYR A 29 2.11 -6.97 5.03
C TYR A 29 1.42 -8.35 5.10
N LEU A 30 1.09 -8.93 3.96
CA LEU A 30 0.34 -10.18 3.85
C LEU A 30 1.20 -11.38 3.46
N GLY A 31 2.46 -11.17 3.10
CA GLY A 31 3.32 -12.28 2.77
C GLY A 31 4.44 -11.97 1.78
N THR A 32 4.98 -13.01 1.21
CA THR A 32 6.01 -12.99 0.18
C THR A 32 5.48 -13.67 -1.07
N PRO A 33 6.15 -13.58 -2.23
CA PRO A 33 5.76 -14.32 -3.43
C PRO A 33 5.54 -15.82 -3.19
N ASP A 34 6.29 -16.41 -2.26
CA ASP A 34 6.16 -17.84 -1.91
C ASP A 34 4.94 -18.15 -1.04
N THR A 35 4.30 -17.13 -0.46
CA THR A 35 3.18 -17.29 0.47
C THR A 35 1.86 -16.70 -0.04
N PHE A 36 1.83 -16.16 -1.25
CA PHE A 36 0.60 -15.70 -1.86
C PHE A 36 -0.40 -16.84 -2.02
N THR A 37 -1.67 -16.56 -1.76
CA THR A 37 -2.73 -17.57 -1.81
C THR A 37 -3.27 -17.79 -3.21
N GLY A 38 -3.09 -16.84 -4.11
CA GLY A 38 -3.43 -16.94 -5.52
C GLY A 38 -2.18 -17.18 -6.37
N TRP A 39 -2.39 -17.85 -7.50
CA TRP A 39 -1.31 -18.21 -8.40
C TRP A 39 -1.69 -18.02 -9.85
N PHE A 40 -0.74 -17.58 -10.65
CA PHE A 40 -0.84 -17.53 -12.10
C PHE A 40 0.46 -18.00 -12.71
N GLU A 41 0.35 -18.88 -13.70
CA GLU A 41 1.48 -19.39 -14.47
C GLU A 41 1.08 -19.54 -15.94
N SER A 42 1.95 -19.15 -16.83
CA SER A 42 1.83 -19.31 -18.27
C SER A 42 3.16 -19.73 -18.89
N SER A 43 3.15 -20.07 -20.18
CA SER A 43 4.38 -20.33 -20.94
C SER A 43 5.15 -19.06 -21.32
N ASP A 44 4.63 -17.89 -20.98
CA ASP A 44 5.24 -16.58 -21.24
C ASP A 44 5.78 -16.00 -19.92
N ASP A 45 7.09 -16.01 -19.78
CA ASP A 45 7.77 -15.52 -18.59
C ASP A 45 7.48 -14.03 -18.30
N GLN A 46 7.25 -13.22 -19.34
CA GLN A 46 6.91 -11.81 -19.18
C GLN A 46 5.53 -11.63 -18.56
N LEU A 47 4.54 -12.44 -18.92
CA LEU A 47 3.22 -12.44 -18.30
C LEU A 47 3.30 -12.88 -16.83
N ASN A 48 4.11 -13.88 -16.54
CA ASN A 48 4.33 -14.36 -15.18
C ASN A 48 4.94 -13.24 -14.32
N GLN A 49 5.94 -12.54 -14.86
CA GLN A 49 6.57 -11.41 -14.16
C GLN A 49 5.57 -10.27 -13.91
N TRP A 50 4.75 -9.90 -14.89
CA TRP A 50 3.74 -8.85 -14.71
C TRP A 50 2.69 -9.21 -13.65
N TRP A 51 2.34 -10.49 -13.54
CA TRP A 51 1.45 -10.93 -12.48
C TRP A 51 2.09 -10.70 -11.09
N PHE A 52 3.34 -11.10 -10.91
CA PHE A 52 4.07 -10.88 -9.66
C PHE A 52 4.22 -9.38 -9.34
N ASP A 53 4.54 -8.56 -10.32
CA ASP A 53 4.67 -7.11 -10.15
C ASP A 53 3.35 -6.48 -9.68
N GLY A 54 2.23 -6.92 -10.25
CA GLY A 54 0.89 -6.48 -9.86
C GLY A 54 0.52 -6.90 -8.44
N VAL A 55 0.80 -8.14 -8.09
CA VAL A 55 0.55 -8.68 -6.73
C VAL A 55 1.42 -7.98 -5.70
N TYR A 56 2.70 -7.80 -5.98
CA TYR A 56 3.62 -7.07 -5.12
C TYR A 56 3.20 -5.61 -4.92
N THR A 57 2.78 -4.94 -5.99
CA THR A 57 2.25 -3.57 -5.91
C THR A 57 0.99 -3.51 -5.04
N THR A 58 0.10 -4.49 -5.18
CA THR A 58 -1.11 -4.59 -4.36
C THR A 58 -0.78 -4.79 -2.87
N ASP A 59 0.19 -5.65 -2.57
CA ASP A 59 0.67 -5.87 -1.19
C ASP A 59 1.18 -4.57 -0.54
N MET A 60 1.88 -3.75 -1.28
CA MET A 60 2.34 -2.44 -0.79
C MET A 60 1.22 -1.42 -0.56
N CYS A 61 0.03 -1.64 -1.13
CA CYS A 61 -1.14 -0.78 -0.91
C CYS A 61 -1.95 -1.20 0.33
N ILE A 62 -1.64 -2.32 0.95
CA ILE A 62 -2.34 -2.82 2.12
C ILE A 62 -1.61 -2.38 3.37
N ASP A 63 -2.35 -1.83 4.32
CA ASP A 63 -1.79 -1.34 5.57
C ASP A 63 -2.84 -1.33 6.69
N THR A 64 -2.41 -0.95 7.87
CA THR A 64 -3.26 -0.73 9.04
C THR A 64 -2.95 0.63 9.63
N PHE A 65 -3.94 1.50 9.72
CA PHE A 65 -3.79 2.75 10.46
C PHE A 65 -3.61 2.47 11.96
N ARG A 66 -2.52 2.97 12.53
CA ARG A 66 -2.17 2.73 13.94
C ARG A 66 -2.30 4.00 14.76
N VAL A 67 -2.68 3.86 16.03
CA VAL A 67 -2.85 4.98 16.97
C VAL A 67 -1.60 5.86 17.10
N ASN A 68 -0.43 5.26 16.98
CA ASN A 68 0.87 5.94 17.13
C ASN A 68 1.62 6.03 15.79
N ASP A 69 0.90 6.04 14.69
CA ASP A 69 1.54 6.19 13.40
C ASP A 69 2.20 7.56 13.28
N THR A 70 3.47 7.55 12.91
CA THR A 70 4.23 8.78 12.67
C THR A 70 4.08 9.27 11.23
N ASP A 71 3.32 8.57 10.42
CA ASP A 71 2.92 9.05 9.11
C ASP A 71 2.14 10.36 9.30
N PRO A 72 2.50 11.43 8.60
CA PRO A 72 1.77 12.69 8.67
C PRO A 72 0.30 12.59 8.23
N ARG A 73 -0.11 11.43 7.70
CA ARG A 73 -1.49 11.14 7.32
C ARG A 73 -2.13 10.22 8.33
N ASN A 74 -2.92 10.84 9.20
CA ASN A 74 -3.83 10.09 10.04
C ASN A 74 -4.88 9.38 9.19
N ALA A 75 -5.46 8.31 9.74
CA ALA A 75 -6.67 7.73 9.15
C ALA A 75 -7.68 8.83 8.88
N ALA A 76 -8.12 8.96 7.63
CA ALA A 76 -9.12 9.96 7.26
C ALA A 76 -10.42 9.74 8.04
N SER A 77 -10.77 8.47 8.32
CA SER A 77 -11.89 8.10 9.16
C SER A 77 -11.43 7.40 10.45
N PRO A 78 -11.89 7.84 11.63
CA PRO A 78 -11.63 7.15 12.89
C PRO A 78 -12.12 5.69 12.90
N SER A 79 -13.10 5.35 12.07
CA SER A 79 -13.65 4.00 11.96
C SER A 79 -12.67 3.00 11.37
N LEU A 80 -11.65 3.49 10.64
CA LEU A 80 -10.59 2.67 10.02
C LEU A 80 -9.38 2.46 10.92
N LEU A 81 -9.34 3.09 12.08
CA LEU A 81 -8.23 2.93 13.01
C LEU A 81 -8.10 1.46 13.44
N GLU A 82 -6.87 0.92 13.37
CA GLU A 82 -6.53 -0.47 13.67
C GLU A 82 -7.19 -1.52 12.75
N LYS A 83 -7.87 -1.08 11.69
CA LYS A 83 -8.40 -1.99 10.68
C LYS A 83 -7.46 -2.12 9.50
N LEU A 84 -7.56 -3.26 8.84
CA LEU A 84 -6.86 -3.52 7.59
C LEU A 84 -7.55 -2.73 6.48
N VAL A 85 -6.77 -1.98 5.71
CA VAL A 85 -7.27 -1.17 4.60
C VAL A 85 -6.46 -1.40 3.34
N ILE A 86 -7.02 -1.07 2.19
CA ILE A 86 -6.31 -0.98 0.94
C ILE A 86 -6.35 0.46 0.45
N HIS A 87 -5.18 1.03 0.23
CA HIS A 87 -4.98 2.38 -0.26
C HIS A 87 -5.04 2.47 -1.79
N ASP A 88 -5.17 3.68 -2.31
CA ASP A 88 -5.10 4.00 -3.73
C ASP A 88 -3.73 3.73 -4.35
N GLY A 89 -2.67 3.83 -3.57
CA GLY A 89 -1.31 3.63 -4.04
C GLY A 89 -0.31 3.34 -2.94
N ALA A 90 0.83 2.77 -3.36
CA ALA A 90 1.90 2.35 -2.44
C ALA A 90 2.76 3.51 -1.91
N LYS A 91 2.80 4.63 -2.63
CA LYS A 91 3.78 5.70 -2.38
C LYS A 91 3.18 7.05 -2.02
N ARG A 92 1.99 7.36 -2.48
CA ARG A 92 1.38 8.67 -2.37
C ARG A 92 -0.10 8.56 -2.07
N ASP A 93 -0.67 9.66 -1.62
CA ASP A 93 -2.03 9.86 -1.19
C ASP A 93 -2.40 8.94 -0.02
N ARG A 94 -2.34 7.65 -0.19
CA ARG A 94 -2.55 6.61 0.82
C ARG A 94 -3.88 6.76 1.56
N ASP A 95 -4.90 7.04 0.78
CA ASP A 95 -6.28 7.08 1.24
C ASP A 95 -7.10 5.96 0.56
N PRO A 96 -8.10 5.42 1.24
CA PRO A 96 -9.01 4.45 0.64
C PRO A 96 -10.02 5.13 -0.27
N TYR A 97 -9.72 5.19 -1.58
CA TYR A 97 -10.62 5.73 -2.59
C TYR A 97 -11.52 4.64 -3.19
N VAL A 98 -12.81 4.95 -3.38
CA VAL A 98 -13.79 4.00 -3.91
C VAL A 98 -13.49 3.56 -5.34
N GLY A 99 -12.97 4.49 -6.16
CA GLY A 99 -12.60 4.19 -7.55
C GLY A 99 -11.44 3.22 -7.64
N ASP A 100 -10.41 3.42 -6.83
CA ASP A 100 -9.23 2.56 -6.75
C ASP A 100 -9.60 1.19 -6.18
N LEU A 101 -10.45 1.16 -5.15
CA LEU A 101 -10.96 -0.07 -4.56
C LEU A 101 -11.64 -0.97 -5.60
N ALA A 102 -12.37 -0.41 -6.55
CA ALA A 102 -13.05 -1.18 -7.59
C ALA A 102 -12.10 -1.99 -8.49
N VAL A 103 -10.85 -1.56 -8.60
CA VAL A 103 -9.78 -2.23 -9.36
C VAL A 103 -8.92 -3.08 -8.43
N SER A 104 -8.36 -2.49 -7.39
CA SER A 104 -7.39 -3.12 -6.49
C SER A 104 -7.98 -4.28 -5.70
N ALA A 105 -9.26 -4.23 -5.31
CA ALA A 105 -9.91 -5.32 -4.60
C ALA A 105 -9.95 -6.62 -5.40
N ARG A 106 -10.06 -6.54 -6.74
CA ARG A 106 -10.05 -7.72 -7.60
C ARG A 106 -8.69 -8.41 -7.59
N THR A 107 -7.61 -7.62 -7.70
CA THR A 107 -6.25 -8.15 -7.59
C THR A 107 -6.02 -8.75 -6.21
N LEU A 108 -6.47 -8.06 -5.17
CA LEU A 108 -6.38 -8.51 -3.79
C LEU A 108 -7.05 -9.88 -3.57
N TYR A 109 -8.24 -10.08 -4.10
CA TYR A 109 -8.96 -11.35 -3.96
C TYR A 109 -8.30 -12.51 -4.72
N LEU A 110 -7.69 -12.20 -5.87
CA LEU A 110 -7.01 -13.20 -6.67
C LEU A 110 -5.65 -13.62 -6.09
N SER A 111 -4.99 -12.74 -5.36
CA SER A 111 -3.60 -12.94 -4.94
C SER A 111 -3.41 -13.20 -3.45
N HIS A 112 -4.16 -12.50 -2.58
CA HIS A 112 -3.85 -12.47 -1.14
C HIS A 112 -4.95 -13.06 -0.24
N ASN A 113 -6.11 -13.38 -0.77
CA ASN A 113 -7.29 -13.77 0.04
C ASN A 113 -7.60 -12.76 1.19
N ALA A 114 -7.26 -11.49 0.99
CA ALA A 114 -7.37 -10.45 2.01
C ALA A 114 -8.64 -9.62 1.83
N SER A 115 -9.78 -10.30 1.72
CA SER A 115 -11.07 -9.65 1.53
C SER A 115 -11.45 -8.65 2.65
N GLN A 116 -10.83 -8.79 3.82
CA GLN A 116 -11.14 -7.93 4.97
C GLN A 116 -10.74 -6.48 4.70
N ALA A 117 -9.62 -6.23 4.04
CA ALA A 117 -9.18 -4.87 3.70
C ALA A 117 -10.23 -4.11 2.86
N ALA A 118 -10.78 -4.77 1.86
CA ALA A 118 -11.84 -4.16 1.05
C ALA A 118 -13.16 -4.00 1.82
N ARG A 119 -13.51 -4.96 2.69
CA ARG A 119 -14.72 -4.89 3.52
C ARG A 119 -14.67 -3.74 4.52
N ASP A 120 -13.55 -3.52 5.17
CA ASP A 120 -13.39 -2.44 6.14
C ASP A 120 -13.55 -1.07 5.48
N VAL A 121 -12.98 -0.88 4.30
CA VAL A 121 -13.16 0.34 3.50
C VAL A 121 -14.61 0.52 3.04
N LEU A 122 -15.24 -0.54 2.53
CA LEU A 122 -16.65 -0.48 2.11
C LEU A 122 -17.60 -0.20 3.26
N ALA A 123 -17.34 -0.75 4.44
CA ALA A 123 -18.14 -0.48 5.63
C ALA A 123 -18.03 0.99 6.03
N ASP A 124 -16.83 1.55 6.06
CA ASP A 124 -16.60 2.97 6.33
C ASP A 124 -17.33 3.87 5.33
N LEU A 125 -17.21 3.58 4.04
CA LEU A 125 -17.91 4.34 2.99
C LEU A 125 -19.43 4.25 3.11
N ALA A 126 -19.97 3.09 3.51
CA ALA A 126 -21.40 2.90 3.74
C ALA A 126 -21.90 3.68 4.97
N ASP A 127 -21.11 3.73 6.04
CA ASP A 127 -21.42 4.51 7.25
C ASP A 127 -21.46 6.03 6.97
N HIS A 128 -20.78 6.49 5.93
CA HIS A 128 -20.77 7.88 5.48
C HIS A 128 -21.71 8.14 4.28
N GLN A 129 -22.57 7.18 3.93
CA GLN A 129 -23.56 7.36 2.89
C GLN A 129 -24.61 8.39 3.31
N ARG A 130 -24.89 9.34 2.43
CA ARG A 130 -25.93 10.35 2.65
C ARG A 130 -27.34 9.78 2.42
N ASP A 131 -28.34 10.44 2.98
CA ASP A 131 -29.77 10.05 2.82
C ASP A 131 -30.22 10.02 1.35
N ASP A 132 -29.59 10.80 0.49
CA ASP A 132 -29.85 10.82 -0.96
C ASP A 132 -29.16 9.67 -1.72
N GLY A 133 -28.44 8.80 -1.00
CA GLY A 133 -27.74 7.65 -1.55
C GLY A 133 -26.32 7.94 -2.03
N TRP A 134 -25.86 9.20 -1.98
CA TRP A 134 -24.51 9.54 -2.37
C TRP A 134 -23.48 8.91 -1.40
N ILE A 135 -22.42 8.34 -1.96
CA ILE A 135 -21.29 7.78 -1.23
C ILE A 135 -20.07 8.67 -1.45
N PRO A 136 -19.27 8.99 -0.40
CA PRO A 136 -18.07 9.78 -0.57
C PRO A 136 -17.05 9.07 -1.48
N PRO A 137 -16.24 9.81 -2.23
CA PRO A 137 -15.22 9.21 -3.11
C PRO A 137 -14.06 8.56 -2.35
N ALA A 138 -13.86 8.93 -1.10
CA ALA A 138 -12.84 8.41 -0.20
C ALA A 138 -13.38 8.35 1.23
N SER A 139 -12.68 7.62 2.11
CA SER A 139 -12.99 7.66 3.55
C SER A 139 -12.73 9.08 4.11
N MET A 140 -13.52 9.49 5.11
CA MET A 140 -13.50 10.85 5.67
C MET A 140 -13.42 10.81 7.19
#